data_aa4e40defd7b5c74a3502e15018e3976
#
_entry.id   aa4e40defd7b5c74a3502e15018e3976
#
_cell.length_a   1.000
_cell.length_b   1.000
_cell.length_c   1.000
_cell.angle_alpha   90.00
_cell.angle_beta   90.00
_cell.angle_gamma   90.00
#
_symmetry.space_group_name_H-M   'P 1'
#
loop_
_entity.id
_entity.type
_entity.pdbx_description
1 polymer ?
#
loop_
_entity_poly.entity_id
_entity_poly.type
_entity_poly.pdbx_seq_one_letter_code
_entity_poly.pdbx_strand_id
1 'polypeptide(L)'
;MADYRLLIASSAAKELDAIGTKKDRRRIVVRIQGLAGEPRPLGCQKLTAREQYRIRSGQYRIVYEIDDAGRSVTVVKIGHRKGVYR
;
A
#
# COMPACT_ATOMS: atom_id res chain seq x y z
N MET A 1 15.54 -14.02 -8.10
CA MET A 1 14.30 -13.34 -8.08
C MET A 1 14.48 -11.88 -7.92
N ALA A 2 13.84 -11.12 -8.73
CA ALA A 2 14.00 -9.70 -8.66
C ALA A 2 12.81 -9.10 -7.90
N ASP A 3 13.11 -8.54 -6.79
CA ASP A 3 12.09 -7.87 -6.00
C ASP A 3 11.91 -6.45 -6.48
N TYR A 4 10.74 -5.90 -6.18
CA TYR A 4 10.46 -4.51 -6.43
C TYR A 4 10.98 -3.69 -5.28
N ARG A 5 11.43 -2.47 -5.59
CA ARG A 5 11.85 -1.54 -4.56
C ARG A 5 10.61 -0.88 -3.96
N LEU A 6 10.56 -0.82 -2.64
CA LEU A 6 9.43 -0.21 -1.95
C LEU A 6 9.72 1.25 -1.62
N LEU A 7 8.77 2.09 -1.97
CA LEU A 7 8.83 3.51 -1.66
C LEU A 7 7.53 3.91 -0.99
N ILE A 8 7.60 4.87 -0.08
CA ILE A 8 6.41 5.39 0.59
C ILE A 8 6.38 6.89 0.42
N ALA A 9 5.30 7.38 -0.19
CA ALA A 9 5.11 8.81 -0.32
C ALA A 9 5.03 9.46 1.07
N SER A 10 5.50 10.68 1.19
CA SER A 10 5.54 11.33 2.49
C SER A 10 4.14 11.45 3.12
N SER A 11 3.11 11.69 2.32
CA SER A 11 1.75 11.74 2.84
C SER A 11 1.32 10.39 3.41
N ALA A 12 1.67 9.30 2.72
CA ALA A 12 1.34 7.96 3.21
C ALA A 12 2.11 7.62 4.48
N ALA A 13 3.36 8.05 4.56
CA ALA A 13 4.15 7.83 5.77
C ALA A 13 3.52 8.53 6.97
N LYS A 14 3.03 9.75 6.77
CA LYS A 14 2.34 10.47 7.84
C LYS A 14 1.04 9.76 8.24
N GLU A 15 0.32 9.24 7.26
CA GLU A 15 -0.91 8.51 7.56
C GLU A 15 -0.61 7.25 8.36
N LEU A 16 0.46 6.56 8.02
CA LEU A 16 0.86 5.37 8.77
C LEU A 16 1.20 5.72 10.21
N ASP A 17 1.97 6.80 10.40
CA ASP A 17 2.33 7.23 11.75
C ASP A 17 1.13 7.66 12.57
N ALA A 18 0.08 8.14 11.92
CA ALA A 18 -1.11 8.62 12.61
C ALA A 18 -2.00 7.48 13.09
N ILE A 19 -1.75 6.25 12.68
CA ILE A 19 -2.54 5.12 13.15
C ILE A 19 -2.21 4.87 14.61
N GLY A 20 -3.24 4.96 15.47
CA GLY A 20 -3.03 4.92 16.91
C GLY A 20 -2.67 3.56 17.45
N THR A 21 -3.02 2.49 16.77
CA THR A 21 -2.81 1.14 17.25
C THR A 21 -1.52 0.56 16.67
N LYS A 22 -0.59 0.23 17.57
CA LYS A 22 0.68 -0.35 17.14
C LYS A 22 0.48 -1.65 16.37
N LYS A 23 -0.48 -2.44 16.78
CA LYS A 23 -0.80 -3.70 16.11
C LYS A 23 -1.21 -3.48 14.67
N ASP A 24 -2.05 -2.48 14.43
CA ASP A 24 -2.51 -2.18 13.08
C ASP A 24 -1.38 -1.66 12.21
N ARG A 25 -0.52 -0.77 12.78
CA ARG A 25 0.63 -0.28 12.04
C ARG A 25 1.53 -1.43 11.61
N ARG A 26 1.78 -2.36 12.51
CA ARG A 26 2.65 -3.50 12.21
C ARG A 26 2.06 -4.36 11.09
N ARG A 27 0.77 -4.61 11.14
CA ARG A 27 0.11 -5.39 10.09
C ARG A 27 0.22 -4.72 8.73
N ILE A 28 0.04 -3.41 8.72
CA ILE A 28 0.14 -2.65 7.47
C ILE A 28 1.56 -2.71 6.92
N VAL A 29 2.56 -2.56 7.77
CA VAL A 29 3.96 -2.63 7.34
C VAL A 29 4.26 -3.99 6.73
N VAL A 30 3.79 -5.06 7.36
CA VAL A 30 4.01 -6.42 6.83
C VAL A 30 3.35 -6.57 5.46
N ARG A 31 2.15 -6.05 5.29
CA ARG A 31 1.48 -6.10 3.99
C ARG A 31 2.26 -5.34 2.93
N ILE A 32 2.75 -4.16 3.29
CA ILE A 32 3.53 -3.36 2.35
C ILE A 32 4.82 -4.10 1.96
N GLN A 33 5.50 -4.68 2.94
CA GLN A 33 6.74 -5.41 2.67
C GLN A 33 6.50 -6.57 1.71
N GLY A 34 5.36 -7.21 1.79
CA GLY A 34 5.01 -8.29 0.89
C GLY A 34 4.88 -7.85 -0.56
N LEU A 35 4.62 -6.57 -0.80
CA LEU A 35 4.48 -6.08 -2.16
C LEU A 35 5.80 -6.09 -2.94
N ALA A 36 6.92 -6.15 -2.24
CA ALA A 36 8.21 -6.22 -2.91
C ALA A 36 8.37 -7.51 -3.70
N GLY A 37 7.87 -8.61 -3.16
CA GLY A 37 7.95 -9.89 -3.85
C GLY A 37 6.76 -10.18 -4.73
N GLU A 38 5.60 -9.59 -4.40
CA GLU A 38 4.37 -9.80 -5.16
C GLU A 38 3.56 -8.52 -5.19
N PRO A 39 3.79 -7.65 -6.18
CA PRO A 39 3.08 -6.36 -6.25
C PRO A 39 1.58 -6.48 -6.50
N ARG A 40 1.15 -7.61 -7.04
CA ARG A 40 -0.28 -7.83 -7.29
C ARG A 40 -0.74 -9.09 -6.57
N PRO A 41 -0.74 -9.04 -5.22
CA PRO A 41 -1.09 -10.24 -4.46
C PRO A 41 -2.57 -10.56 -4.60
N LEU A 42 -2.94 -11.77 -4.20
CA LEU A 42 -4.34 -12.16 -4.16
C LEU A 42 -5.12 -11.15 -3.31
N GLY A 43 -6.23 -10.69 -3.85
CA GLY A 43 -7.05 -9.72 -3.14
C GLY A 43 -6.77 -8.27 -3.51
N CYS A 44 -5.73 -7.99 -4.28
CA CYS A 44 -5.52 -6.63 -4.72
C CYS A 44 -6.51 -6.27 -5.82
N GLN A 45 -6.85 -5.00 -5.90
CA GLN A 45 -7.75 -4.50 -6.92
C GLN A 45 -7.11 -3.32 -7.62
N LYS A 46 -7.22 -3.30 -8.94
CA LYS A 46 -6.73 -2.16 -9.70
C LYS A 46 -7.79 -1.06 -9.66
N LEU A 47 -7.37 0.14 -9.35
CA LEU A 47 -8.30 1.27 -9.32
C LEU A 47 -8.48 1.82 -10.72
N THR A 48 -9.71 2.23 -11.02
CA THR A 48 -10.07 2.70 -12.34
C THR A 48 -9.28 3.94 -12.73
N ALA A 49 -8.94 4.02 -14.00
CA ALA A 49 -8.37 5.23 -14.61
C ALA A 49 -6.92 5.55 -14.21
N ARG A 50 -6.30 4.74 -13.35
CA ARG A 50 -4.91 4.97 -12.96
C ARG A 50 -4.17 3.67 -12.80
N GLU A 51 -2.84 3.74 -12.81
CA GLU A 51 -2.01 2.57 -12.51
C GLU A 51 -1.84 2.43 -11.01
N GLN A 52 -2.95 2.50 -10.31
CA GLN A 52 -2.97 2.37 -8.86
C GLN A 52 -3.72 1.12 -8.46
N TYR A 53 -3.29 0.56 -7.37
CA TYR A 53 -3.85 -0.67 -6.83
C TYR A 53 -4.17 -0.48 -5.37
N ARG A 54 -5.02 -1.34 -4.85
CA ARG A 54 -5.43 -1.29 -3.46
C ARG A 54 -5.36 -2.68 -2.85
N ILE A 55 -4.85 -2.75 -1.62
CA ILE A 55 -4.97 -3.95 -0.80
C ILE A 55 -5.54 -3.56 0.56
N ARG A 56 -6.06 -4.54 1.26
CA ARG A 56 -6.63 -4.31 2.58
C ARG A 56 -5.73 -4.88 3.65
N SER A 57 -5.79 -4.25 4.83
CA SER A 57 -5.16 -4.77 6.04
C SER A 57 -6.08 -4.43 7.20
N GLY A 58 -6.91 -5.41 7.61
CA GLY A 58 -7.92 -5.17 8.63
C GLY A 58 -8.91 -4.11 8.19
N GLN A 59 -9.02 -3.04 8.96
CA GLN A 59 -9.93 -1.93 8.65
C GLN A 59 -9.29 -0.88 7.76
N TYR A 60 -8.06 -1.12 7.31
CA TYR A 60 -7.32 -0.13 6.55
C TYR A 60 -7.14 -0.53 5.11
N ARG A 61 -6.95 0.45 4.27
CA ARG A 61 -6.68 0.25 2.85
C ARG A 61 -5.37 0.92 2.50
N ILE A 62 -4.60 0.23 1.67
CA ILE A 62 -3.31 0.69 1.21
C ILE A 62 -3.41 0.88 -0.29
N VAL A 63 -3.22 2.12 -0.75
CA VAL A 63 -3.23 2.42 -2.19
C VAL A 63 -1.80 2.62 -2.62
N TYR A 64 -1.43 1.99 -3.72
CA TYR A 64 -0.05 2.04 -4.19
C TYR A 64 0.00 2.02 -5.71
N GLU A 65 1.14 2.41 -6.24
CA GLU A 65 1.41 2.41 -7.67
C GLU A 65 2.52 1.44 -7.98
N ILE A 66 2.45 0.81 -9.15
CA ILE A 66 3.46 -0.15 -9.56
C ILE A 66 4.13 0.37 -10.83
N ASP A 67 5.44 0.45 -10.81
CA ASP A 67 6.24 0.74 -11.99
C ASP A 67 7.00 -0.52 -12.34
N ASP A 68 6.45 -1.30 -13.28
CA ASP A 68 7.07 -2.56 -13.66
C ASP A 68 8.41 -2.37 -14.34
N ALA A 69 8.53 -1.34 -15.16
CA ALA A 69 9.77 -1.09 -15.87
C ALA A 69 10.89 -0.72 -14.90
N GLY A 70 10.58 0.11 -13.92
CA GLY A 70 11.56 0.52 -12.92
C GLY A 70 11.62 -0.40 -11.71
N ARG A 71 10.76 -1.39 -11.67
CA ARG A 71 10.67 -2.35 -10.57
C ARG A 71 10.53 -1.66 -9.24
N SER A 72 9.52 -0.81 -9.13
CA SER A 72 9.25 -0.14 -7.87
C SER A 72 7.77 -0.14 -7.56
N VAL A 73 7.46 -0.10 -6.27
CA VAL A 73 6.10 0.03 -5.75
C VAL A 73 6.13 1.23 -4.82
N THR A 74 5.24 2.17 -5.04
CA THR A 74 5.15 3.37 -4.22
C THR A 74 3.81 3.39 -3.52
N VAL A 75 3.83 3.35 -2.18
CA VAL A 75 2.61 3.49 -1.40
C VAL A 75 2.25 4.96 -1.36
N VAL A 76 1.05 5.30 -1.84
CA VAL A 76 0.65 6.70 -1.97
C VAL A 76 -0.42 7.10 -0.96
N LYS A 77 -1.13 6.14 -0.39
CA LYS A 77 -2.17 6.46 0.58
C LYS A 77 -2.43 5.30 1.51
N ILE A 78 -2.62 5.61 2.78
CA ILE A 78 -3.03 4.63 3.79
C ILE A 78 -4.16 5.27 4.57
N GLY A 79 -5.29 4.59 4.66
CA GLY A 79 -6.41 5.16 5.38
C GLY A 79 -7.41 4.13 5.83
N HIS A 80 -8.25 4.54 6.75
CA HIS A 80 -9.35 3.71 7.20
C HIS A 80 -10.29 3.48 6.03
N ARG A 81 -10.89 2.29 5.98
CA ARG A 81 -11.72 1.91 4.86
C ARG A 81 -12.82 2.92 4.51
N LYS A 82 -13.26 3.70 5.49
CA LYS A 82 -14.30 4.68 5.28
C LYS A 82 -13.80 6.00 4.70
N GLY A 83 -12.50 6.24 4.70
CA GLY A 83 -11.94 7.51 4.29
C GLY A 83 -11.11 7.52 3.04
N VAL A 84 -10.79 6.35 2.50
CA VAL A 84 -9.82 6.27 1.41
C VAL A 84 -10.38 6.75 0.07
N TYR A 85 -11.67 6.60 -0.15
CA TYR A 85 -12.28 6.94 -1.42
C TYR A 85 -13.09 8.22 -1.36
N ARG A 86 -12.48 9.25 -0.97
CA ARG A 86 -13.19 10.51 -0.90
C ARG A 86 -12.77 11.42 -1.99
#